data_ea3197064394ccb83ffbcb973db86913
#
_entry.id   ea3197064394ccb83ffbcb973db86913
#
_cell.length_a   1.000
_cell.length_b   1.000
_cell.length_c   1.000
_cell.angle_alpha   90.00
_cell.angle_beta   90.00
_cell.angle_gamma   90.00
#
_symmetry.space_group_name_H-M   'P 1'
#
loop_
_entity.id
_entity.type
_entity.pdbx_description
1 polymer ?
#
loop_
_entity_poly.entity_id
_entity_poly.type
_entity_poly.pdbx_seq_one_letter_code
_entity_poly.pdbx_strand_id
1 'polypeptide(L)'
;DQRIQNIIEKGMIIEPIRDLYKDEVRAIGKKLGLDDSLVMRHPFPGPGLSINVLCSDGKLSQKDAEELEKAKLELDKIQVTEFCEKCSADMKKFVLPVKSVGVQGDFRTYRFPAVLSFRQEENGFYHVPLKWEKIEKASSNITNSASFLNRTVLRLWQRPDIKDEDLKLQEGYCDKFRLDQLREVDNIVLTYLHSSKWYDRIFQHLTIDLPFASAKDRASFVLRPVVSEDVMTARFAWLDHDLLRQIVSEIARLDFVDAVYFDATNKPPATFGWE
;
A
#
# COMPACT_ATOMS: atom_id res chain seq x y z
N ASP A 1 -6.31 5.79 -32.29
CA ASP A 1 -7.25 4.98 -33.10
C ASP A 1 -7.97 5.89 -34.07
N GLN A 2 -7.78 5.65 -35.39
CA GLN A 2 -8.35 6.45 -36.49
C GLN A 2 -9.89 6.50 -36.44
N ARG A 3 -10.52 5.48 -35.90
CA ARG A 3 -11.97 5.43 -35.71
C ARG A 3 -12.47 6.48 -34.72
N ILE A 4 -11.78 6.65 -33.61
CA ILE A 4 -12.16 7.64 -32.57
C ILE A 4 -11.92 9.04 -33.12
N GLN A 5 -10.82 9.31 -33.81
CA GLN A 5 -10.57 10.60 -34.42
C GLN A 5 -11.64 10.98 -35.45
N ASN A 6 -12.06 10.06 -36.32
CA ASN A 6 -13.15 10.30 -37.28
C ASN A 6 -14.49 10.61 -36.60
N ILE A 7 -14.76 10.05 -35.43
CA ILE A 7 -15.99 10.31 -34.65
C ILE A 7 -15.94 11.71 -34.01
N ILE A 8 -14.76 12.09 -33.49
CA ILE A 8 -14.50 13.43 -32.94
C ILE A 8 -14.66 14.50 -34.04
N GLU A 9 -14.00 14.31 -35.19
CA GLU A 9 -14.07 15.23 -36.33
C GLU A 9 -15.48 15.42 -36.89
N LYS A 10 -16.32 14.40 -36.78
CA LYS A 10 -17.76 14.47 -37.15
C LYS A 10 -18.64 15.11 -36.08
N GLY A 11 -18.07 15.59 -34.97
CA GLY A 11 -18.83 16.20 -33.87
C GLY A 11 -19.79 15.23 -33.17
N MET A 12 -19.50 13.93 -33.23
CA MET A 12 -20.33 12.89 -32.61
C MET A 12 -19.94 12.57 -31.18
N ILE A 13 -18.86 13.22 -30.65
CA ILE A 13 -18.43 13.13 -29.26
C ILE A 13 -18.54 14.53 -28.65
N ILE A 14 -19.22 14.62 -27.52
CA ILE A 14 -19.30 15.82 -26.70
C ILE A 14 -18.49 15.59 -25.43
N GLU A 15 -17.51 16.44 -25.19
CA GLU A 15 -16.65 16.40 -23.99
C GLU A 15 -16.76 17.73 -23.23
N PRO A 16 -17.87 17.97 -22.49
CA PRO A 16 -18.17 19.29 -21.89
C PRO A 16 -17.15 19.74 -20.82
N ILE A 17 -16.38 18.79 -20.26
CA ILE A 17 -15.44 19.03 -19.17
C ILE A 17 -13.98 18.84 -19.61
N ARG A 18 -13.72 18.78 -20.91
CA ARG A 18 -12.38 18.49 -21.47
C ARG A 18 -11.29 19.44 -21.00
N ASP A 19 -11.62 20.72 -20.87
CA ASP A 19 -10.67 21.78 -20.54
C ASP A 19 -10.62 22.11 -19.05
N LEU A 20 -11.25 21.27 -18.21
CA LEU A 20 -11.33 21.46 -16.77
C LEU A 20 -10.40 20.52 -16.02
N TYR A 21 -9.76 21.04 -14.96
CA TYR A 21 -9.07 20.24 -13.98
C TYR A 21 -10.04 19.48 -13.08
N LYS A 22 -9.53 18.45 -12.40
CA LYS A 22 -10.37 17.54 -11.60
C LYS A 22 -11.08 18.21 -10.42
N ASP A 23 -10.45 19.18 -9.80
CA ASP A 23 -11.02 20.03 -8.75
C ASP A 23 -12.13 20.94 -9.28
N GLU A 24 -11.96 21.50 -10.46
CA GLU A 24 -12.99 22.29 -11.15
C GLU A 24 -14.20 21.44 -11.53
N VAL A 25 -13.97 20.21 -12.04
CA VAL A 25 -15.04 19.24 -12.33
C VAL A 25 -15.84 18.91 -11.06
N ARG A 26 -15.16 18.71 -9.92
CA ARG A 26 -15.80 18.49 -8.62
C ARG A 26 -16.63 19.71 -8.18
N ALA A 27 -16.10 20.91 -8.35
CA ALA A 27 -16.81 22.16 -8.01
C ALA A 27 -18.08 22.32 -8.85
N ILE A 28 -18.02 21.98 -10.14
CA ILE A 28 -19.20 21.97 -11.03
C ILE A 28 -20.19 20.89 -10.60
N GLY A 29 -19.73 19.69 -10.30
CA GLY A 29 -20.56 18.60 -9.80
C GLY A 29 -21.40 19.00 -8.58
N LYS A 30 -20.77 19.66 -7.61
CA LYS A 30 -21.47 20.23 -6.44
C LYS A 30 -22.51 21.29 -6.83
N LYS A 31 -22.17 22.21 -7.74
CA LYS A 31 -23.11 23.24 -8.24
C LYS A 31 -24.31 22.63 -8.99
N LEU A 32 -24.11 21.50 -9.63
CA LEU A 32 -25.18 20.76 -10.30
C LEU A 32 -26.03 19.90 -9.33
N GLY A 33 -25.73 19.91 -8.05
CA GLY A 33 -26.47 19.19 -7.02
C GLY A 33 -26.16 17.69 -6.96
N LEU A 34 -25.00 17.25 -7.48
CA LEU A 34 -24.56 15.88 -7.28
C LEU A 34 -24.20 15.64 -5.81
N ASP A 35 -24.52 14.45 -5.33
CA ASP A 35 -24.22 14.03 -3.96
C ASP A 35 -22.71 14.05 -3.68
N ASP A 36 -22.33 14.52 -2.50
CA ASP A 36 -20.94 14.61 -2.09
C ASP A 36 -20.22 13.24 -2.12
N SER A 37 -20.93 12.15 -1.89
CA SER A 37 -20.36 10.78 -2.00
C SER A 37 -19.90 10.44 -3.41
N LEU A 38 -20.52 11.03 -4.42
CA LEU A 38 -20.13 10.88 -5.83
C LEU A 38 -19.00 11.84 -6.20
N VAL A 39 -19.13 13.10 -5.79
CA VAL A 39 -18.19 14.18 -6.16
C VAL A 39 -16.85 14.01 -5.48
N MET A 40 -16.85 13.61 -4.19
CA MET A 40 -15.65 13.51 -3.35
C MET A 40 -15.06 12.10 -3.31
N ARG A 41 -15.61 11.14 -4.05
CA ARG A 41 -15.09 9.78 -4.06
C ARG A 41 -13.59 9.78 -4.44
N HIS A 42 -12.84 8.88 -3.81
CA HIS A 42 -11.43 8.69 -4.11
C HIS A 42 -11.21 8.32 -5.58
N PRO A 43 -10.06 8.67 -6.16
CA PRO A 43 -9.67 8.17 -7.47
C PRO A 43 -9.71 6.65 -7.47
N PHE A 44 -10.40 6.07 -8.44
CA PHE A 44 -10.45 4.62 -8.63
C PHE A 44 -9.82 4.29 -9.98
N PRO A 45 -8.81 3.43 -10.04
CA PRO A 45 -8.12 3.10 -11.27
C PRO A 45 -9.07 2.37 -12.25
N GLY A 46 -8.89 2.59 -13.55
CA GLY A 46 -9.69 1.94 -14.59
C GLY A 46 -9.73 0.41 -14.51
N PRO A 47 -8.60 -0.29 -14.22
CA PRO A 47 -8.60 -1.74 -14.02
C PRO A 47 -9.30 -2.21 -12.74
N GLY A 48 -9.75 -1.31 -11.88
CA GLY A 48 -10.35 -1.66 -10.59
C GLY A 48 -9.33 -2.19 -9.58
N LEU A 49 -9.79 -3.02 -8.65
CA LEU A 49 -8.93 -3.62 -7.61
C LEU A 49 -7.87 -4.57 -8.16
N SER A 50 -7.99 -5.02 -9.40
CA SER A 50 -7.07 -6.00 -9.99
C SER A 50 -5.60 -5.53 -10.00
N ILE A 51 -5.34 -4.21 -10.10
CA ILE A 51 -3.99 -3.66 -10.03
C ILE A 51 -3.37 -3.73 -8.62
N ASN A 52 -4.16 -4.05 -7.61
CA ASN A 52 -3.71 -4.19 -6.24
C ASN A 52 -3.41 -5.66 -5.86
N VAL A 53 -3.64 -6.60 -6.79
CA VAL A 53 -3.28 -8.01 -6.62
C VAL A 53 -1.90 -8.22 -7.21
N LEU A 54 -0.87 -8.33 -6.37
CA LEU A 54 0.46 -8.65 -6.86
C LEU A 54 0.51 -10.12 -7.29
N CYS A 55 0.98 -10.36 -8.52
CA CYS A 55 1.10 -11.71 -9.08
C CYS A 55 2.49 -12.30 -8.85
N SER A 56 2.56 -13.63 -8.75
CA SER A 56 3.83 -14.34 -8.59
C SER A 56 3.73 -15.78 -9.08
N ASP A 57 4.82 -16.30 -9.64
CA ASP A 57 4.98 -17.72 -9.97
C ASP A 57 5.41 -18.59 -8.77
N GLY A 58 5.36 -18.04 -7.53
CA GLY A 58 5.78 -18.72 -6.32
C GLY A 58 7.29 -18.81 -6.12
N LYS A 59 8.08 -18.23 -7.01
CA LYS A 59 9.55 -18.21 -6.94
C LYS A 59 10.11 -16.92 -7.57
N LEU A 60 11.25 -16.52 -7.09
CA LEU A 60 12.00 -15.43 -7.69
C LEU A 60 12.82 -15.92 -8.89
N SER A 61 12.99 -15.07 -9.90
CA SER A 61 14.02 -15.30 -10.91
C SER A 61 15.41 -15.28 -10.26
N GLN A 62 16.41 -15.83 -10.91
CA GLN A 62 17.78 -15.79 -10.39
C GLN A 62 18.23 -14.35 -10.13
N LYS A 63 17.95 -13.43 -11.05
CA LYS A 63 18.26 -12.01 -10.91
C LYS A 63 17.56 -11.40 -9.69
N ASP A 64 16.25 -11.67 -9.50
CA ASP A 64 15.51 -11.12 -8.38
C ASP A 64 15.97 -11.70 -7.04
N ALA A 65 16.38 -12.96 -7.00
CA ALA A 65 16.97 -13.57 -5.81
C ALA A 65 18.31 -12.89 -5.43
N GLU A 66 19.16 -12.63 -6.41
CA GLU A 66 20.43 -11.91 -6.18
C GLU A 66 20.19 -10.46 -5.72
N GLU A 67 19.21 -9.76 -6.31
CA GLU A 67 18.82 -8.41 -5.90
C GLU A 67 18.20 -8.40 -4.50
N LEU A 68 17.41 -9.42 -4.13
CA LEU A 68 16.85 -9.57 -2.78
C LEU A 68 17.95 -9.73 -1.73
N GLU A 69 18.97 -10.54 -1.99
CA GLU A 69 20.10 -10.68 -1.08
C GLU A 69 20.88 -9.36 -0.93
N LYS A 70 21.06 -8.60 -2.01
CA LYS A 70 21.65 -7.25 -1.93
C LYS A 70 20.78 -6.31 -1.09
N ALA A 71 19.46 -6.33 -1.29
CA ALA A 71 18.52 -5.53 -0.50
C ALA A 71 18.58 -5.84 0.99
N LYS A 72 18.69 -7.14 1.36
CA LYS A 72 18.87 -7.56 2.76
C LYS A 72 20.17 -7.02 3.34
N LEU A 73 21.29 -7.18 2.61
CA LEU A 73 22.60 -6.68 3.04
C LEU A 73 22.65 -5.16 3.18
N GLU A 74 21.96 -4.41 2.31
CA GLU A 74 21.83 -2.96 2.45
C GLU A 74 21.00 -2.60 3.69
N LEU A 75 19.83 -3.25 3.88
CA LEU A 75 18.95 -2.99 5.02
C LEU A 75 19.64 -3.28 6.35
N ASP A 76 20.43 -4.35 6.45
CA ASP A 76 21.15 -4.71 7.66
C ASP A 76 22.16 -3.64 8.09
N LYS A 77 22.80 -2.96 7.13
CA LYS A 77 23.77 -1.89 7.37
C LYS A 77 23.12 -0.57 7.80
N ILE A 78 21.84 -0.35 7.46
CA ILE A 78 21.15 0.89 7.77
C ILE A 78 20.80 0.91 9.27
N GLN A 79 21.32 1.90 9.97
CA GLN A 79 20.93 2.15 11.36
C GLN A 79 19.65 2.98 11.40
N VAL A 80 18.65 2.50 12.11
CA VAL A 80 17.38 3.19 12.35
C VAL A 80 17.44 3.75 13.76
N THR A 81 17.81 5.02 13.88
CA THR A 81 18.08 5.70 15.16
C THR A 81 16.95 6.61 15.62
N GLU A 82 15.88 6.70 14.85
CA GLU A 82 14.76 7.61 15.07
C GLU A 82 13.91 7.23 16.30
N PHE A 83 14.01 5.99 16.75
CA PHE A 83 13.23 5.47 17.87
C PHE A 83 14.03 5.48 19.19
N CYS A 84 13.34 5.34 20.31
CA CYS A 84 14.01 5.20 21.60
C CYS A 84 14.72 3.84 21.70
N GLU A 85 15.72 3.73 22.59
CA GLU A 85 16.49 2.51 22.78
C GLU A 85 15.62 1.26 22.97
N LYS A 86 14.57 1.36 23.79
CA LYS A 86 13.64 0.26 24.04
C LYS A 86 12.91 -0.18 22.76
N CYS A 87 12.44 0.78 21.94
CA CYS A 87 11.76 0.45 20.67
C CYS A 87 12.74 -0.14 19.65
N SER A 88 13.98 0.36 19.63
CA SER A 88 15.03 -0.11 18.72
C SER A 88 15.55 -1.50 19.10
N ALA A 89 15.63 -1.82 20.38
CA ALA A 89 16.10 -3.12 20.86
C ALA A 89 15.19 -4.28 20.42
N ASP A 90 13.89 -4.04 20.36
CA ASP A 90 12.87 -5.04 19.98
C ASP A 90 12.53 -5.00 18.49
N MET A 91 13.13 -4.08 17.72
CA MET A 91 12.83 -3.89 16.30
C MET A 91 13.58 -4.90 15.43
N LYS A 92 12.85 -5.62 14.61
CA LYS A 92 13.41 -6.45 13.53
C LYS A 92 13.22 -5.77 12.19
N LYS A 93 14.20 -5.95 11.31
CA LYS A 93 14.15 -5.48 9.92
C LYS A 93 14.26 -6.69 9.00
N PHE A 94 13.46 -6.72 7.94
CA PHE A 94 13.58 -7.71 6.89
C PHE A 94 13.04 -7.17 5.57
N VAL A 95 13.23 -7.89 4.47
CA VAL A 95 12.80 -7.50 3.14
C VAL A 95 11.72 -8.47 2.67
N LEU A 96 10.57 -7.93 2.19
CA LEU A 96 9.56 -8.77 1.54
C LEU A 96 10.08 -9.25 0.19
N PRO A 97 9.88 -10.53 -0.16
CA PRO A 97 10.34 -11.10 -1.43
C PRO A 97 9.39 -10.79 -2.61
N VAL A 98 8.80 -9.60 -2.60
CA VAL A 98 7.93 -9.07 -3.65
C VAL A 98 8.45 -7.72 -4.09
N LYS A 99 8.37 -7.40 -5.38
CA LYS A 99 8.76 -6.08 -5.87
C LYS A 99 7.56 -5.16 -5.94
N SER A 100 7.81 -3.89 -5.72
CA SER A 100 6.84 -2.82 -5.90
C SER A 100 7.39 -1.74 -6.81
N VAL A 101 6.51 -1.04 -7.50
CA VAL A 101 6.90 0.10 -8.33
C VAL A 101 7.23 1.31 -7.46
N GLY A 102 8.25 2.04 -7.84
CA GLY A 102 8.65 3.31 -7.26
C GLY A 102 9.07 4.30 -8.34
N VAL A 103 9.34 5.53 -7.92
CA VAL A 103 9.92 6.59 -8.76
C VAL A 103 11.13 7.16 -8.04
N GLN A 104 12.29 6.96 -8.61
CA GLN A 104 13.55 7.48 -8.08
C GLN A 104 14.30 8.18 -9.21
N GLY A 105 14.45 9.50 -9.09
CA GLY A 105 14.79 10.36 -10.22
C GLY A 105 13.65 10.39 -11.25
N ASP A 106 13.98 10.39 -12.54
CA ASP A 106 13.01 10.44 -13.63
C ASP A 106 12.49 9.08 -14.10
N PHE A 107 12.88 7.99 -13.41
CA PHE A 107 12.60 6.64 -13.86
C PHE A 107 11.73 5.87 -12.86
N ARG A 108 10.87 4.99 -13.41
CA ARG A 108 10.21 3.96 -12.61
C ARG A 108 11.23 2.91 -12.20
N THR A 109 11.16 2.51 -10.94
CA THR A 109 11.98 1.44 -10.37
C THR A 109 11.11 0.32 -9.84
N TYR A 110 11.61 -0.91 -9.95
CA TYR A 110 10.98 -2.10 -9.35
C TYR A 110 11.94 -2.64 -8.30
N ARG A 111 11.63 -2.42 -7.02
CA ARG A 111 12.49 -2.74 -5.90
C ARG A 111 11.68 -3.37 -4.77
N PHE A 112 12.38 -3.87 -3.78
CA PHE A 112 11.79 -4.57 -2.66
C PHE A 112 11.34 -3.61 -1.55
N PRO A 113 10.25 -3.94 -0.82
CA PRO A 113 9.87 -3.23 0.40
C PRO A 113 10.68 -3.72 1.60
N ALA A 114 11.18 -2.79 2.40
CA ALA A 114 11.70 -3.07 3.73
C ALA A 114 10.55 -3.15 4.75
N VAL A 115 10.62 -4.09 5.68
CA VAL A 115 9.68 -4.19 6.80
C VAL A 115 10.37 -3.76 8.09
N LEU A 116 9.72 -2.89 8.84
CA LEU A 116 10.00 -2.62 10.24
C LEU A 116 8.97 -3.36 11.10
N SER A 117 9.44 -4.26 11.94
CA SER A 117 8.62 -5.04 12.86
C SER A 117 9.08 -4.74 14.28
N PHE A 118 8.26 -4.05 15.04
CA PHE A 118 8.54 -3.72 16.43
C PHE A 118 8.16 -4.88 17.36
N ARG A 119 8.14 -4.63 18.66
CA ARG A 119 7.78 -5.65 19.65
C ARG A 119 6.44 -6.27 19.34
N GLN A 120 6.40 -7.61 19.35
CA GLN A 120 5.15 -8.35 19.25
C GLN A 120 4.35 -8.20 20.56
N GLU A 121 3.06 -7.98 20.40
CA GLU A 121 2.07 -7.90 21.48
C GLU A 121 1.21 -9.16 21.49
N GLU A 122 0.18 -9.18 22.32
CA GLU A 122 -0.77 -10.28 22.40
C GLU A 122 -1.56 -10.45 21.09
N ASN A 123 -2.05 -11.67 20.85
CA ASN A 123 -2.92 -12.01 19.71
C ASN A 123 -2.32 -11.67 18.33
N GLY A 124 -1.01 -11.72 18.20
CA GLY A 124 -0.32 -11.51 16.92
C GLY A 124 -0.13 -10.06 16.50
N PHE A 125 -0.54 -9.09 17.31
CA PHE A 125 -0.30 -7.66 17.03
C PHE A 125 1.15 -7.29 17.23
N TYR A 126 1.55 -6.23 16.54
CA TYR A 126 2.85 -5.59 16.71
C TYR A 126 2.68 -4.14 17.16
N HIS A 127 3.56 -3.71 18.03
CA HIS A 127 3.60 -2.33 18.49
C HIS A 127 3.85 -1.38 17.31
N VAL A 128 3.07 -0.30 17.25
CA VAL A 128 3.27 0.81 16.31
C VAL A 128 3.75 2.02 17.10
N PRO A 129 4.94 2.58 16.80
CA PRO A 129 5.43 3.78 17.50
C PRO A 129 4.45 4.94 17.37
N LEU A 130 4.15 5.61 18.48
CA LEU A 130 3.10 6.65 18.56
C LEU A 130 3.35 7.88 17.66
N LYS A 131 4.62 8.17 17.34
CA LYS A 131 5.00 9.36 16.57
C LYS A 131 5.24 8.99 15.11
N TRP A 132 4.27 9.28 14.27
CA TRP A 132 4.35 9.07 12.82
C TRP A 132 5.53 9.77 12.16
N GLU A 133 5.94 10.96 12.68
CA GLU A 133 7.11 11.70 12.18
C GLU A 133 8.40 10.90 12.29
N LYS A 134 8.53 10.08 13.33
CA LYS A 134 9.69 9.20 13.49
C LYS A 134 9.68 8.06 12.48
N ILE A 135 8.51 7.49 12.23
CA ILE A 135 8.31 6.46 11.21
C ILE A 135 8.62 7.02 9.83
N GLU A 136 8.13 8.22 9.52
CA GLU A 136 8.41 8.91 8.25
C GLU A 136 9.92 9.15 8.04
N LYS A 137 10.62 9.61 9.07
CA LYS A 137 12.08 9.80 9.03
C LYS A 137 12.81 8.48 8.81
N ALA A 138 12.46 7.43 9.54
CA ALA A 138 13.03 6.09 9.37
C ALA A 138 12.78 5.54 7.96
N SER A 139 11.56 5.70 7.46
CA SER A 139 11.20 5.31 6.08
C SER A 139 12.05 6.05 5.04
N SER A 140 12.19 7.36 5.19
CA SER A 140 13.02 8.19 4.30
C SER A 140 14.49 7.82 4.38
N ASN A 141 15.01 7.56 5.58
CA ASN A 141 16.39 7.11 5.78
C ASN A 141 16.64 5.78 5.04
N ILE A 142 15.78 4.79 5.20
CA ILE A 142 15.90 3.49 4.55
C ILE A 142 15.86 3.63 3.02
N THR A 143 14.85 4.30 2.49
CA THR A 143 14.65 4.39 1.03
C THR A 143 15.67 5.28 0.33
N ASN A 144 16.28 6.24 1.02
CA ASN A 144 17.34 7.08 0.47
C ASN A 144 18.73 6.43 0.56
N SER A 145 18.93 5.52 1.53
CA SER A 145 20.23 4.88 1.78
C SER A 145 20.40 3.55 1.04
N ALA A 146 19.34 3.00 0.46
CA ALA A 146 19.36 1.69 -0.17
C ALA A 146 19.02 1.75 -1.66
N SER A 147 19.82 1.05 -2.46
CA SER A 147 19.65 1.01 -3.93
C SER A 147 18.61 -0.01 -4.38
N PHE A 148 18.30 -1.01 -3.56
CA PHE A 148 17.37 -2.08 -3.88
C PHE A 148 16.05 -2.01 -3.10
N LEU A 149 15.83 -0.93 -2.34
CA LEU A 149 14.61 -0.68 -1.58
C LEU A 149 13.92 0.59 -2.08
N ASN A 150 12.59 0.56 -2.19
CA ASN A 150 11.79 1.73 -2.57
C ASN A 150 10.59 1.97 -1.66
N ARG A 151 10.36 1.09 -0.69
CA ARG A 151 9.30 1.23 0.29
C ARG A 151 9.74 0.76 1.66
N THR A 152 9.08 1.33 2.67
CA THR A 152 9.16 0.87 4.06
C THR A 152 7.75 0.61 4.54
N VAL A 153 7.50 -0.60 5.03
CA VAL A 153 6.21 -0.98 5.60
C VAL A 153 6.37 -1.38 7.07
N LEU A 154 5.35 -1.14 7.86
CA LEU A 154 5.27 -1.59 9.25
C LEU A 154 4.52 -2.90 9.29
N ARG A 155 4.99 -3.89 10.03
CA ARG A 155 4.18 -5.06 10.39
C ARG A 155 3.20 -4.64 11.48
N LEU A 156 1.91 -4.82 11.22
CA LEU A 156 0.84 -4.49 12.17
C LEU A 156 0.33 -5.72 12.90
N TRP A 157 0.22 -6.83 12.17
CA TRP A 157 -0.31 -8.08 12.69
C TRP A 157 0.24 -9.27 11.90
N GLN A 158 0.38 -10.38 12.57
CA GLN A 158 0.64 -11.69 11.98
C GLN A 158 -0.14 -12.73 12.75
N ARG A 159 -0.70 -13.69 12.05
CA ARG A 159 -1.45 -14.80 12.66
C ARG A 159 -0.58 -15.49 13.72
N PRO A 160 -1.08 -15.69 14.94
CA PRO A 160 -0.26 -16.14 16.07
C PRO A 160 0.38 -17.53 15.91
N ASP A 161 -0.25 -18.40 15.16
CA ASP A 161 0.21 -19.78 14.87
C ASP A 161 1.16 -19.86 13.68
N ILE A 162 1.41 -18.76 12.97
CA ILE A 162 2.32 -18.66 11.82
C ILE A 162 3.63 -18.01 12.25
N LYS A 163 4.75 -18.66 11.97
CA LYS A 163 6.09 -18.11 12.19
C LYS A 163 6.60 -17.35 10.96
N ASP A 164 7.64 -16.54 11.13
CA ASP A 164 8.27 -15.80 10.02
C ASP A 164 8.78 -16.73 8.91
N GLU A 165 9.28 -17.92 9.27
CA GLU A 165 9.77 -18.94 8.35
C GLU A 165 8.69 -19.66 7.54
N ASP A 166 7.44 -19.60 8.00
CA ASP A 166 6.29 -20.19 7.30
C ASP A 166 5.81 -19.29 6.17
N LEU A 167 6.02 -17.96 6.29
CA LEU A 167 5.64 -16.99 5.27
C LEU A 167 6.61 -17.06 4.09
N LYS A 168 6.09 -17.43 2.92
CA LYS A 168 6.86 -17.59 1.69
C LYS A 168 6.14 -16.97 0.51
N LEU A 169 6.91 -16.71 -0.55
CA LEU A 169 6.32 -16.31 -1.82
C LEU A 169 5.51 -17.49 -2.37
N GLN A 170 4.22 -17.27 -2.58
CA GLN A 170 3.28 -18.24 -3.12
C GLN A 170 3.05 -17.98 -4.62
N GLU A 171 2.69 -19.04 -5.34
CA GLU A 171 2.13 -18.87 -6.67
C GLU A 171 0.72 -18.26 -6.56
N GLY A 172 0.48 -17.17 -7.25
CA GLY A 172 -0.81 -16.49 -7.23
C GLY A 172 -0.94 -15.48 -8.35
N TYR A 173 -2.09 -15.49 -9.00
CA TYR A 173 -2.42 -14.60 -10.13
C TYR A 173 -3.66 -13.78 -9.80
N CYS A 174 -3.97 -12.78 -10.63
CA CYS A 174 -5.18 -11.99 -10.48
C CYS A 174 -6.39 -12.81 -10.96
N ASP A 175 -6.91 -13.65 -10.09
CA ASP A 175 -8.09 -14.46 -10.30
C ASP A 175 -9.27 -14.02 -9.41
N LYS A 176 -10.43 -14.66 -9.61
CA LYS A 176 -11.64 -14.35 -8.83
C LYS A 176 -11.43 -14.59 -7.33
N PHE A 177 -10.70 -15.64 -6.96
CA PHE A 177 -10.49 -16.01 -5.56
C PHE A 177 -9.72 -14.93 -4.80
N ARG A 178 -8.57 -14.51 -5.31
CA ARG A 178 -7.77 -13.45 -4.70
C ARG A 178 -8.46 -12.08 -4.76
N LEU A 179 -9.20 -11.80 -5.84
CA LEU A 179 -10.01 -10.57 -5.93
C LEU A 179 -11.12 -10.55 -4.88
N ASP A 180 -11.75 -11.68 -4.57
CA ASP A 180 -12.79 -11.72 -3.54
C ASP A 180 -12.18 -11.52 -2.15
N GLN A 181 -11.02 -12.12 -1.84
CA GLN A 181 -10.27 -11.86 -0.61
C GLN A 181 -9.90 -10.37 -0.49
N LEU A 182 -9.36 -9.78 -1.55
CA LEU A 182 -9.01 -8.35 -1.57
C LEU A 182 -10.23 -7.45 -1.35
N ARG A 183 -11.38 -7.76 -1.97
CA ARG A 183 -12.64 -7.00 -1.79
C ARG A 183 -13.12 -7.05 -0.36
N GLU A 184 -13.01 -8.19 0.29
CA GLU A 184 -13.43 -8.34 1.69
C GLU A 184 -12.57 -7.49 2.62
N VAL A 185 -11.25 -7.54 2.47
CA VAL A 185 -10.33 -6.72 3.26
C VAL A 185 -10.52 -5.23 2.96
N ASP A 186 -10.59 -4.84 1.69
CA ASP A 186 -10.79 -3.44 1.26
C ASP A 186 -12.11 -2.87 1.79
N ASN A 187 -13.19 -3.67 1.79
CA ASN A 187 -14.48 -3.27 2.34
C ASN A 187 -14.42 -3.02 3.84
N ILE A 188 -13.69 -3.83 4.61
CA ILE A 188 -13.47 -3.59 6.04
C ILE A 188 -12.80 -2.22 6.22
N VAL A 189 -11.68 -1.98 5.52
CA VAL A 189 -10.93 -0.74 5.66
C VAL A 189 -11.79 0.47 5.30
N LEU A 190 -12.47 0.43 4.16
CA LEU A 190 -13.34 1.52 3.71
C LEU A 190 -14.48 1.80 4.69
N THR A 191 -15.09 0.77 5.26
CA THR A 191 -16.14 0.90 6.28
C THR A 191 -15.66 1.69 7.50
N TYR A 192 -14.48 1.37 8.01
CA TYR A 192 -13.88 2.08 9.14
C TYR A 192 -13.42 3.50 8.78
N LEU A 193 -12.87 3.71 7.59
CA LEU A 193 -12.48 5.04 7.12
C LEU A 193 -13.69 5.96 6.96
N HIS A 194 -14.82 5.46 6.45
CA HIS A 194 -16.07 6.22 6.35
C HIS A 194 -16.65 6.54 7.73
N SER A 195 -16.80 5.56 8.62
CA SER A 195 -17.39 5.75 9.95
C SER A 195 -16.59 6.71 10.83
N SER A 196 -15.26 6.73 10.66
CA SER A 196 -14.35 7.62 11.39
C SER A 196 -14.14 8.99 10.72
N LYS A 197 -14.75 9.23 9.56
CA LYS A 197 -14.54 10.42 8.70
C LYS A 197 -13.10 10.59 8.19
N TRP A 198 -12.29 9.57 8.27
CA TRP A 198 -10.95 9.59 7.66
C TRP A 198 -11.00 9.52 6.13
N TYR A 199 -12.06 8.93 5.56
CA TYR A 199 -12.25 8.87 4.11
C TYR A 199 -12.16 10.26 3.47
N ASP A 200 -12.77 11.29 4.08
CA ASP A 200 -12.77 12.66 3.55
C ASP A 200 -11.44 13.40 3.78
N ARG A 201 -10.56 12.87 4.62
CA ARG A 201 -9.28 13.48 5.00
C ARG A 201 -8.10 12.94 4.20
N ILE A 202 -8.25 11.79 3.57
CA ILE A 202 -7.21 11.18 2.74
C ILE A 202 -7.54 11.34 1.25
N PHE A 203 -6.51 11.37 0.42
CA PHE A 203 -6.67 11.44 -1.03
C PHE A 203 -7.15 10.11 -1.61
N GLN A 204 -6.57 9.00 -1.12
CA GLN A 204 -6.89 7.64 -1.58
C GLN A 204 -6.46 6.62 -0.52
N HIS A 205 -7.21 5.54 -0.40
CA HIS A 205 -6.76 4.31 0.24
C HIS A 205 -6.59 3.21 -0.81
N LEU A 206 -5.56 2.40 -0.64
CA LEU A 206 -5.30 1.20 -1.43
C LEU A 206 -5.02 0.04 -0.47
N THR A 207 -5.72 -1.05 -0.68
CA THR A 207 -5.42 -2.35 -0.07
C THR A 207 -4.65 -3.17 -1.10
N ILE A 208 -3.47 -3.65 -0.76
CA ILE A 208 -2.61 -4.43 -1.66
C ILE A 208 -2.59 -5.88 -1.17
N ASP A 209 -2.90 -6.80 -2.05
CA ASP A 209 -2.82 -8.23 -1.81
C ASP A 209 -1.44 -8.76 -2.23
N LEU A 210 -0.71 -9.31 -1.26
CA LEU A 210 0.63 -9.87 -1.45
C LEU A 210 0.56 -11.40 -1.59
N PRO A 211 1.24 -11.97 -2.59
CA PRO A 211 1.44 -13.42 -2.70
C PRO A 211 2.54 -13.87 -1.71
N PHE A 212 2.44 -13.45 -0.45
CA PHE A 212 3.39 -13.76 0.61
C PHE A 212 2.63 -14.28 1.82
N ALA A 213 2.56 -15.59 1.95
CA ALA A 213 1.69 -16.28 2.89
C ALA A 213 2.25 -17.65 3.30
N SER A 214 1.60 -18.30 4.26
CA SER A 214 1.94 -19.65 4.71
C SER A 214 1.46 -20.75 3.77
N ALA A 215 0.41 -20.46 2.98
CA ALA A 215 -0.18 -21.38 2.03
C ALA A 215 -0.77 -20.65 0.82
N LYS A 216 -1.05 -21.38 -0.28
CA LYS A 216 -1.51 -20.81 -1.56
C LYS A 216 -2.91 -20.18 -1.49
N ASP A 217 -3.75 -20.63 -0.59
CA ASP A 217 -5.11 -20.13 -0.36
C ASP A 217 -5.18 -18.98 0.67
N ARG A 218 -4.01 -18.51 1.11
CA ARG A 218 -3.85 -17.46 2.11
C ARG A 218 -3.10 -16.27 1.52
N ALA A 219 -3.25 -15.12 2.15
CA ALA A 219 -2.61 -13.89 1.70
C ALA A 219 -2.17 -12.99 2.85
N SER A 220 -1.25 -12.10 2.57
CA SER A 220 -0.91 -10.96 3.41
C SER A 220 -1.33 -9.67 2.71
N PHE A 221 -1.71 -8.66 3.48
CA PHE A 221 -2.21 -7.41 2.94
C PHE A 221 -1.40 -6.21 3.40
N VAL A 222 -1.28 -5.21 2.52
CA VAL A 222 -0.69 -3.92 2.85
C VAL A 222 -1.77 -2.85 2.78
N LEU A 223 -1.92 -2.09 3.85
CA LEU A 223 -2.79 -0.92 3.91
C LEU A 223 -2.00 0.32 3.51
N ARG A 224 -2.48 1.05 2.52
CA ARG A 224 -1.82 2.26 2.01
C ARG A 224 -2.78 3.44 1.89
N PRO A 225 -3.15 4.09 2.99
CA PRO A 225 -3.84 5.37 2.96
C PRO A 225 -2.83 6.49 2.69
N VAL A 226 -3.15 7.38 1.76
CA VAL A 226 -2.27 8.48 1.35
C VAL A 226 -2.99 9.82 1.34
N VAL A 227 -2.26 10.88 1.67
CA VAL A 227 -2.69 12.28 1.54
C VAL A 227 -1.88 12.92 0.41
N SER A 228 -2.55 13.63 -0.48
CA SER A 228 -1.93 14.37 -1.58
C SER A 228 -2.82 15.53 -1.99
N GLU A 229 -2.21 16.64 -2.38
CA GLU A 229 -2.91 17.81 -2.92
C GLU A 229 -2.74 17.89 -4.45
N ASP A 230 -1.53 17.64 -4.93
CA ASP A 230 -1.12 17.85 -6.32
C ASP A 230 -0.94 16.56 -7.15
N VAL A 231 -1.13 15.40 -6.54
CA VAL A 231 -0.87 14.07 -7.15
C VAL A 231 0.61 13.82 -7.51
N MET A 232 1.43 14.86 -7.57
CA MET A 232 2.87 14.74 -7.84
C MET A 232 3.60 14.21 -6.62
N THR A 233 3.24 14.72 -5.46
CA THR A 233 3.74 14.27 -4.16
C THR A 233 2.61 13.65 -3.33
N ALA A 234 2.96 12.72 -2.45
CA ALA A 234 2.02 12.17 -1.50
C ALA A 234 2.75 11.75 -0.22
N ARG A 235 2.04 11.88 0.89
CA ARG A 235 2.47 11.35 2.19
C ARG A 235 1.56 10.19 2.57
N PHE A 236 2.08 9.19 3.25
CA PHE A 236 1.21 8.22 3.89
C PHE A 236 0.38 8.92 4.98
N ALA A 237 -0.87 8.51 5.14
CA ALA A 237 -1.76 9.13 6.11
C ALA A 237 -1.39 8.71 7.54
N TRP A 238 -1.33 9.67 8.44
CA TRP A 238 -1.09 9.44 9.87
C TRP A 238 -2.41 9.10 10.56
N LEU A 239 -2.90 7.90 10.32
CA LEU A 239 -4.14 7.43 10.92
C LEU A 239 -4.04 7.39 12.45
N ASP A 240 -5.17 7.57 13.11
CA ASP A 240 -5.26 7.34 14.56
C ASP A 240 -4.91 5.89 14.87
N HIS A 241 -4.05 5.66 15.86
CA HIS A 241 -3.58 4.32 16.23
C HIS A 241 -4.73 3.38 16.64
N ASP A 242 -5.73 3.92 17.34
CA ASP A 242 -6.90 3.15 17.75
C ASP A 242 -7.74 2.72 16.55
N LEU A 243 -7.93 3.62 15.57
CA LEU A 243 -8.60 3.30 14.32
C LEU A 243 -7.85 2.22 13.55
N LEU A 244 -6.52 2.38 13.41
CA LEU A 244 -5.69 1.40 12.72
C LEU A 244 -5.77 0.03 13.40
N ARG A 245 -5.74 0.00 14.73
CA ARG A 245 -5.89 -1.24 15.50
C ARG A 245 -7.26 -1.88 15.31
N GLN A 246 -8.34 -1.10 15.27
CA GLN A 246 -9.70 -1.61 15.01
C GLN A 246 -9.79 -2.23 13.61
N ILE A 247 -9.31 -1.54 12.58
CA ILE A 247 -9.26 -2.06 11.21
C ILE A 247 -8.52 -3.41 11.17
N VAL A 248 -7.32 -3.44 11.73
CA VAL A 248 -6.49 -4.66 11.74
C VAL A 248 -7.14 -5.78 12.55
N SER A 249 -7.86 -5.47 13.63
CA SER A 249 -8.57 -6.46 14.43
C SER A 249 -9.68 -7.15 13.65
N GLU A 250 -10.40 -6.43 12.79
CA GLU A 250 -11.42 -7.05 11.93
C GLU A 250 -10.80 -7.88 10.80
N ILE A 251 -9.73 -7.37 10.18
CA ILE A 251 -9.01 -8.12 9.14
C ILE A 251 -8.42 -9.42 9.71
N ALA A 252 -7.92 -9.39 10.95
CA ALA A 252 -7.34 -10.53 11.64
C ALA A 252 -8.33 -11.69 11.90
N ARG A 253 -9.64 -11.44 11.82
CA ARG A 253 -10.69 -12.48 11.95
C ARG A 253 -10.87 -13.30 10.68
N LEU A 254 -10.36 -12.83 9.56
CA LEU A 254 -10.47 -13.53 8.29
C LEU A 254 -9.50 -14.71 8.26
N ASP A 255 -10.02 -15.89 7.97
CA ASP A 255 -9.25 -17.15 8.04
C ASP A 255 -8.10 -17.19 7.03
N PHE A 256 -8.23 -16.50 5.91
CA PHE A 256 -7.24 -16.48 4.83
C PHE A 256 -6.11 -15.45 5.05
N VAL A 257 -6.17 -14.61 6.08
CA VAL A 257 -5.15 -13.59 6.31
C VAL A 257 -4.03 -14.13 7.19
N ASP A 258 -2.80 -13.99 6.74
CA ASP A 258 -1.60 -14.37 7.51
C ASP A 258 -0.88 -13.19 8.13
N ALA A 259 -0.79 -12.06 7.42
CA ALA A 259 -0.18 -10.86 7.97
C ALA A 259 -0.81 -9.57 7.39
N VAL A 260 -0.73 -8.50 8.18
CA VAL A 260 -1.16 -7.16 7.78
C VAL A 260 -0.01 -6.19 7.98
N TYR A 261 0.27 -5.42 6.94
CA TYR A 261 1.30 -4.39 6.91
C TYR A 261 0.69 -3.01 6.64
N PHE A 262 1.44 -1.97 6.95
CA PHE A 262 1.09 -0.58 6.66
C PHE A 262 2.22 0.07 5.87
N ASP A 263 1.93 0.60 4.69
CA ASP A 263 2.94 1.29 3.86
C ASP A 263 3.16 2.71 4.37
N ALA A 264 4.30 2.93 4.98
CA ALA A 264 4.72 4.19 5.58
C ALA A 264 5.70 4.97 4.68
N THR A 265 5.55 4.86 3.35
CA THR A 265 6.45 5.50 2.40
C THR A 265 5.78 6.67 1.70
N ASN A 266 6.47 7.79 1.63
CA ASN A 266 6.04 8.96 0.86
C ASN A 266 6.31 8.78 -0.64
N LYS A 267 5.62 9.55 -1.46
CA LYS A 267 5.89 9.70 -2.88
C LYS A 267 6.57 11.05 -3.12
N PRO A 268 7.77 11.08 -3.71
CA PRO A 268 8.66 9.95 -3.98
C PRO A 268 9.24 9.33 -2.70
N PRO A 269 9.89 8.14 -2.71
CA PRO A 269 10.18 7.27 -3.86
C PRO A 269 9.05 6.29 -4.20
N ALA A 270 8.05 6.14 -3.34
CA ALA A 270 6.91 5.30 -3.67
C ALA A 270 5.99 5.90 -4.74
N THR A 271 5.15 5.08 -5.34
CA THR A 271 3.98 5.49 -6.13
C THR A 271 2.71 5.35 -5.30
N PHE A 272 1.54 5.72 -5.81
CA PHE A 272 0.27 5.44 -5.13
C PHE A 272 0.06 3.93 -5.03
N GLY A 273 0.00 3.24 -6.17
CA GLY A 273 -0.08 1.78 -6.22
C GLY A 273 1.28 1.10 -6.07
N TRP A 274 1.25 -0.24 -6.05
CA TRP A 274 2.45 -1.08 -5.96
C TRP A 274 2.85 -1.69 -7.32
N GLU A 275 1.94 -1.64 -8.30
CA GLU A 275 2.14 -2.04 -9.70
C GLU A 275 2.42 -0.83 -10.61
#